data_d9d866e1109d44d8d66c99f37b14a44d
#
_entry.id   d9d866e1109d44d8d66c99f37b14a44d
#
_cell.length_a   1.000
_cell.length_b   1.000
_cell.length_c   1.000
_cell.angle_alpha   90.00
_cell.angle_beta   90.00
_cell.angle_gamma   90.00
#
_symmetry.space_group_name_H-M   'P 1'
#
loop_
_entity.id
_entity.type
_entity.pdbx_description
1 polymer ?
#
loop_
_entity_poly.entity_id
_entity_poly.type
_entity_poly.pdbx_seq_one_letter_code
_entity_poly.pdbx_strand_id
1 'polypeptide(L)'
;MKSFKGLNGTIILRNSGVSIVRENMLGTTFHNGGEIEIPYSNISEVDVVPGSLLNGFICIVENGYGSPYNVFSAMKDENTIIFRLTKNGQAEKMKRLIEARL
;
A
#
# COMPACT_ATOMS: atom_id res chain seq x y z
N MET A 1 4.44 7.85 -12.71
CA MET A 1 3.81 6.72 -12.01
C MET A 1 2.55 7.21 -11.32
N LYS A 2 1.43 6.62 -11.62
CA LYS A 2 0.16 6.97 -10.97
C LYS A 2 -0.40 5.82 -10.13
N SER A 3 0.17 4.64 -10.26
CA SER A 3 -0.27 3.48 -9.49
C SER A 3 0.90 2.55 -9.20
N PHE A 4 0.72 1.74 -8.15
CA PHE A 4 1.67 0.72 -7.76
C PHE A 4 0.90 -0.59 -7.56
N LYS A 5 1.22 -1.60 -8.34
CA LYS A 5 0.58 -2.91 -8.25
C LYS A 5 1.47 -3.90 -7.53
N GLY A 6 0.96 -4.48 -6.46
CA GLY A 6 1.61 -5.54 -5.73
C GLY A 6 0.88 -6.87 -5.90
N LEU A 7 1.14 -7.80 -4.98
CA LEU A 7 0.59 -9.15 -5.05
C LEU A 7 -0.87 -9.20 -4.62
N ASN A 8 -1.29 -8.33 -3.72
CA ASN A 8 -2.63 -8.37 -3.13
C ASN A 8 -3.42 -7.08 -3.36
N GLY A 9 -3.02 -6.28 -4.34
CA GLY A 9 -3.78 -5.09 -4.68
C GLY A 9 -2.94 -4.01 -5.33
N THR A 10 -3.56 -2.85 -5.50
CA THR A 10 -2.98 -1.72 -6.20
C THR A 10 -3.23 -0.43 -5.42
N ILE A 11 -2.22 0.41 -5.32
CA ILE A 11 -2.34 1.76 -4.78
C ILE A 11 -2.43 2.72 -5.96
N ILE A 12 -3.43 3.59 -5.95
CA ILE A 12 -3.65 4.55 -7.04
C ILE A 12 -3.58 5.97 -6.47
N LEU A 13 -2.75 6.80 -7.09
CA LEU A 13 -2.69 8.22 -6.74
C LEU A 13 -3.91 8.94 -7.33
N ARG A 14 -4.62 9.67 -6.47
CA ARG A 14 -5.74 10.52 -6.88
C ARG A 14 -5.39 11.97 -6.56
N ASN A 15 -6.25 12.91 -6.95
CA ASN A 15 -6.02 14.32 -6.67
C ASN A 15 -6.12 14.64 -5.17
N SER A 16 -7.07 14.04 -4.47
CA SER A 16 -7.34 14.36 -3.07
C SER A 16 -6.86 13.30 -2.08
N GLY A 17 -6.32 12.18 -2.56
CA GLY A 17 -5.87 11.10 -1.71
C GLY A 17 -5.40 9.92 -2.51
N VAL A 18 -5.33 8.76 -1.86
CA VAL A 18 -4.98 7.51 -2.51
C VAL A 18 -6.16 6.56 -2.46
N SER A 19 -6.28 5.71 -3.47
CA SER A 19 -7.20 4.58 -3.45
C SER A 19 -6.37 3.31 -3.32
N ILE A 20 -6.86 2.38 -2.51
CA ILE A 20 -6.26 1.06 -2.36
C ILE A 20 -7.28 0.04 -2.82
N VAL A 21 -6.98 -0.63 -3.93
CA VAL A 21 -7.84 -1.67 -4.49
C VAL A 21 -7.23 -3.01 -4.07
N ARG A 22 -7.90 -3.69 -3.15
CA ARG A 22 -7.40 -4.96 -2.60
C ARG A 22 -7.88 -6.15 -3.43
N GLU A 23 -6.97 -7.08 -3.60
CA GLU A 23 -7.27 -8.38 -4.21
C GLU A 23 -6.63 -9.43 -3.32
N ASN A 24 -7.18 -10.64 -3.31
CA ASN A 24 -6.48 -11.72 -2.64
C ASN A 24 -5.37 -12.24 -3.56
N MET A 25 -4.51 -13.09 -3.03
CA MET A 25 -3.36 -13.62 -3.78
C MET A 25 -3.78 -14.52 -4.95
N LEU A 26 -5.05 -14.89 -5.02
CA LEU A 26 -5.60 -15.69 -6.12
C LEU A 26 -6.22 -14.82 -7.20
N GLY A 27 -6.15 -13.49 -7.06
CA GLY A 27 -6.60 -12.55 -8.07
C GLY A 27 -8.05 -12.12 -7.97
N THR A 28 -8.78 -12.53 -6.94
CA THR A 28 -10.16 -12.09 -6.74
C THR A 28 -10.19 -10.84 -5.88
N THR A 29 -11.10 -9.90 -6.23
CA THR A 29 -11.29 -8.68 -5.44
C THR A 29 -11.98 -9.03 -4.12
N PHE A 30 -11.67 -8.23 -3.10
CA PHE A 30 -12.35 -8.37 -1.82
C PHE A 30 -13.82 -7.96 -1.97
N HIS A 31 -14.60 -8.43 -1.02
CA HIS A 31 -16.00 -8.08 -0.89
C HIS A 31 -16.18 -6.56 -0.87
N ASN A 32 -17.32 -6.08 -1.36
CA ASN A 32 -17.64 -4.65 -1.44
C ASN A 32 -16.76 -3.88 -2.42
N GLY A 33 -16.29 -4.56 -3.47
CA GLY A 33 -15.48 -3.92 -4.48
C GLY A 33 -14.02 -3.76 -4.12
N GLY A 34 -13.69 -3.99 -2.82
CA GLY A 34 -12.30 -4.00 -2.37
C GLY A 34 -11.55 -2.68 -2.50
N GLU A 35 -12.25 -1.56 -2.61
CA GLU A 35 -11.59 -0.27 -2.75
C GLU A 35 -11.78 0.58 -1.51
N ILE A 36 -10.68 1.17 -1.03
CA ILE A 36 -10.64 2.08 0.10
C ILE A 36 -10.04 3.39 -0.39
N GLU A 37 -10.65 4.52 -0.04
CA GLU A 37 -10.10 5.83 -0.35
C GLU A 37 -9.61 6.50 0.93
N ILE A 38 -8.38 7.02 0.90
CA ILE A 38 -7.76 7.69 2.05
C ILE A 38 -7.34 9.08 1.62
N PRO A 39 -7.98 10.13 2.14
CA PRO A 39 -7.56 11.50 1.84
C PRO A 39 -6.14 11.76 2.32
N TYR A 40 -5.37 12.58 1.61
CA TYR A 40 -4.01 12.93 2.03
C TYR A 40 -3.99 13.52 3.45
N SER A 41 -5.01 14.27 3.82
CA SER A 41 -5.10 14.85 5.16
C SER A 41 -5.20 13.81 6.29
N ASN A 42 -5.59 12.58 5.96
CA ASN A 42 -5.70 11.48 6.94
C ASN A 42 -4.46 10.59 6.96
N ILE A 43 -3.46 10.87 6.14
CA ILE A 43 -2.26 10.05 6.05
C ILE A 43 -1.16 10.71 6.88
N SER A 44 -0.56 9.97 7.82
CA SER A 44 0.56 10.46 8.60
C SER A 44 1.90 10.20 7.92
N GLU A 45 2.04 9.03 7.29
CA GLU A 45 3.26 8.65 6.60
C GLU A 45 3.00 7.45 5.68
N VAL A 46 3.98 7.11 4.87
CA VAL A 46 3.98 5.88 4.08
C VAL A 46 5.18 5.06 4.53
N ASP A 47 4.94 3.83 4.93
CA ASP A 47 5.98 2.95 5.42
C ASP A 47 6.28 1.87 4.38
N VAL A 48 7.54 1.72 4.02
CA VAL A 48 7.98 0.71 3.06
C VAL A 48 8.99 -0.21 3.72
N VAL A 49 8.69 -1.49 3.72
CA VAL A 49 9.63 -2.53 4.12
C VAL A 49 10.04 -3.27 2.85
N PRO A 50 11.30 -3.15 2.43
CA PRO A 50 11.72 -3.76 1.17
C PRO A 50 11.69 -5.28 1.23
N GLY A 51 11.40 -5.88 0.08
CA GLY A 51 11.46 -7.33 -0.05
C GLY A 51 12.90 -7.82 -0.09
N SER A 52 13.12 -9.03 0.44
CA SER A 52 14.41 -9.71 0.39
C SER A 52 14.14 -11.21 0.29
N LEU A 53 14.46 -11.99 1.31
CA LEU A 53 14.05 -13.41 1.36
C LEU A 53 12.53 -13.56 1.49
N LEU A 54 11.91 -12.61 2.22
CA LEU A 54 10.46 -12.51 2.32
C LEU A 54 9.98 -11.36 1.45
N ASN A 55 8.70 -11.35 1.12
CA ASN A 55 8.09 -10.24 0.41
C ASN A 55 8.18 -8.96 1.26
N GLY A 56 8.27 -7.82 0.58
CA GLY A 56 8.14 -6.53 1.23
C GLY A 56 6.70 -6.07 1.28
N PHE A 57 6.49 -4.89 1.86
CA PHE A 57 5.17 -4.28 1.85
C PHE A 57 5.27 -2.76 1.89
N ILE A 58 4.21 -2.11 1.43
CA ILE A 58 4.03 -0.66 1.51
C ILE A 58 2.71 -0.42 2.23
N CYS A 59 2.75 0.37 3.30
CA CYS A 59 1.61 0.68 4.14
C CYS A 59 1.31 2.17 4.11
N ILE A 60 0.06 2.52 3.84
CA ILE A 60 -0.42 3.89 3.96
C ILE A 60 -0.88 4.05 5.40
N VAL A 61 -0.08 4.73 6.22
CA VAL A 61 -0.36 4.86 7.65
C VAL A 61 -1.31 6.00 7.88
N GLU A 62 -2.53 5.68 8.30
CA GLU A 62 -3.52 6.68 8.66
C GLU A 62 -3.21 7.30 10.02
N ASN A 63 -3.68 8.54 10.23
CA ASN A 63 -3.50 9.24 11.49
C ASN A 63 -4.08 8.40 12.64
N GLY A 64 -3.26 8.17 13.67
CA GLY A 64 -3.65 7.40 14.85
C GLY A 64 -3.42 5.90 14.75
N TYR A 65 -2.89 5.41 13.62
CA TYR A 65 -2.62 3.99 13.43
C TYR A 65 -1.13 3.76 13.19
N GLY A 66 -0.69 2.52 13.38
CA GLY A 66 0.70 2.12 13.14
C GLY A 66 0.84 1.24 11.92
N SER A 67 2.06 0.89 11.58
CA SER A 67 2.37 -0.04 10.49
C SER A 67 2.38 -1.48 10.99
N PRO A 68 2.16 -2.46 10.08
CA PRO A 68 2.34 -3.88 10.43
C PRO A 68 3.78 -4.20 10.83
N TYR A 69 3.96 -5.22 11.66
CA TYR A 69 5.28 -5.65 12.10
C TYR A 69 6.04 -6.44 11.04
N ASN A 70 5.32 -7.23 10.25
CA ASN A 70 5.93 -8.15 9.30
C ASN A 70 4.94 -8.44 8.18
N VAL A 71 5.38 -9.25 7.19
CA VAL A 71 4.57 -9.55 6.01
C VAL A 71 3.27 -10.28 6.36
N PHE A 72 3.27 -11.09 7.42
CA PHE A 72 2.05 -11.81 7.82
C PHE A 72 1.00 -10.86 8.37
N SER A 73 1.41 -9.90 9.19
CA SER A 73 0.51 -8.85 9.66
C SER A 73 0.05 -7.95 8.49
N ALA A 74 0.96 -7.68 7.56
CA ALA A 74 0.67 -6.86 6.39
C ALA A 74 -0.42 -7.46 5.51
N MET A 75 -0.48 -8.79 5.42
CA MET A 75 -1.51 -9.47 4.62
C MET A 75 -2.92 -9.19 5.11
N LYS A 76 -3.07 -8.87 6.39
CA LYS A 76 -4.38 -8.61 7.02
C LYS A 76 -4.71 -7.13 7.10
N ASP A 77 -3.74 -6.26 6.87
CA ASP A 77 -3.93 -4.82 6.99
C ASP A 77 -4.54 -4.25 5.71
N GLU A 78 -5.66 -3.56 5.84
CA GLU A 78 -6.39 -2.98 4.71
C GLU A 78 -5.59 -1.95 3.92
N ASN A 79 -4.66 -1.26 4.58
CA ASN A 79 -3.90 -0.15 3.99
C ASN A 79 -2.54 -0.59 3.47
N THR A 80 -2.30 -1.90 3.36
CA THR A 80 -0.98 -2.42 3.05
C THR A 80 -1.02 -3.30 1.80
N ILE A 81 -0.09 -3.05 0.91
CA ILE A 81 0.10 -3.85 -0.30
C ILE A 81 1.44 -4.56 -0.22
N ILE A 82 1.42 -5.87 -0.44
CA ILE A 82 2.59 -6.74 -0.41
C ILE A 82 3.17 -6.82 -1.80
N PHE A 83 4.49 -6.86 -1.90
CA PHE A 83 5.17 -6.93 -3.19
C PHE A 83 6.43 -7.77 -3.11
N ARG A 84 6.92 -8.19 -4.27
CA ARG A 84 8.17 -8.94 -4.39
C ARG A 84 9.34 -7.97 -4.45
N LEU A 85 10.54 -8.46 -4.11
CA LEU A 85 11.75 -7.65 -4.05
C LEU A 85 12.05 -6.91 -5.37
N THR A 86 11.59 -7.41 -6.50
CA THR A 86 11.77 -6.75 -7.79
C THR A 86 11.02 -5.42 -7.88
N LYS A 87 10.08 -5.17 -6.96
CA LYS A 87 9.30 -3.94 -6.91
C LYS A 87 9.80 -2.94 -5.86
N ASN A 88 10.92 -3.23 -5.18
CA ASN A 88 11.42 -2.35 -4.12
C ASN A 88 11.59 -0.90 -4.58
N GLY A 89 12.18 -0.69 -5.75
CA GLY A 89 12.40 0.66 -6.27
C GLY A 89 11.10 1.40 -6.57
N GLN A 90 10.12 0.69 -7.11
CA GLN A 90 8.81 1.29 -7.40
C GLN A 90 8.05 1.63 -6.11
N ALA A 91 8.16 0.78 -5.09
CA ALA A 91 7.53 1.04 -3.80
C ALA A 91 8.11 2.30 -3.15
N GLU A 92 9.43 2.47 -3.18
CA GLU A 92 10.08 3.67 -2.68
C GLU A 92 9.65 4.91 -3.46
N LYS A 93 9.51 4.79 -4.77
CA LYS A 93 9.04 5.90 -5.58
C LYS A 93 7.61 6.28 -5.22
N MET A 94 6.73 5.30 -5.03
CA MET A 94 5.34 5.56 -4.63
C MET A 94 5.29 6.25 -3.26
N LYS A 95 6.11 5.80 -2.32
CA LYS A 95 6.23 6.46 -1.01
C LYS A 95 6.56 7.94 -1.17
N ARG A 96 7.60 8.26 -1.95
CA ARG A 96 8.01 9.65 -2.16
C ARG A 96 6.92 10.49 -2.83
N LEU A 97 6.21 9.92 -3.79
CA LEU A 97 5.13 10.63 -4.48
C LEU A 97 3.97 10.96 -3.56
N ILE A 98 3.61 10.03 -2.67
CA ILE A 98 2.54 10.26 -1.71
C ILE A 98 2.98 11.28 -0.67
N GLU A 99 4.17 11.08 -0.10
CA GLU A 99 4.67 11.95 0.97
C GLU A 99 4.89 13.39 0.51
N ALA A 100 5.14 13.59 -0.77
CA ALA A 100 5.26 14.93 -1.33
C ALA A 100 3.93 15.70 -1.31
N ARG A 101 2.84 15.02 -1.07
CA ARG A 101 1.49 15.62 -1.02
C ARG A 101 0.94 15.74 0.40
N LEU A 102 1.70 15.35 1.40
CA LEU A 102 1.24 15.38 2.80
C LEU A 102 1.51 16.70 3.51
#